data_359dedad093ed5da8d741ccc26ffeaa6
#
_entry.id   359dedad093ed5da8d741ccc26ffeaa6
#
_cell.length_a   1.000
_cell.length_b   1.000
_cell.length_c   1.000
_cell.angle_alpha   90.00
_cell.angle_beta   90.00
_cell.angle_gamma   90.00
#
_symmetry.space_group_name_H-M   'P 1'
#
loop_
_entity.id
_entity.type
_entity.pdbx_description
1 polymer ?
#
loop_
_entity_poly.entity_id
_entity_poly.type
_entity_poly.pdbx_seq_one_letter_code
_entity_poly.pdbx_strand_id
1 'polypeptide(L)'
;QEDHKEEKSGGDATYYKPTKKGFVLDIGGKGQSFPTPERNKQTRKFLKPLIQDSEMNGYVVPGSPEQHGPDQVQALDGHLIGEICFKLGNYSKKQKSIVKLDTEIVSENLFDQNLLILGGILTNIVTKKFNENFPVSFPEEDFPYRKLETPGSSFSDGEIGVIAKTSNPVDRSKKIFLIAGIQNKGTKAAVKAFQDIEQILEKYSAGQFYTVVRGLDLNSDGEIDDYKVIETGG
;
A
#
# COMPACT_ATOMS: atom_id res chain seq x y z
N GLN A 1 -19.75 -42.71 24.83
CA GLN A 1 -19.34 -42.05 26.05
C GLN A 1 -20.15 -40.78 26.19
N GLU A 2 -20.74 -40.62 27.34
CA GLU A 2 -21.96 -39.88 27.66
C GLU A 2 -21.93 -38.37 27.37
N ASP A 3 -22.99 -37.92 26.69
CA ASP A 3 -23.38 -36.53 26.57
C ASP A 3 -23.95 -36.00 27.90
N HIS A 4 -23.25 -35.09 28.56
CA HIS A 4 -23.86 -34.28 29.59
C HIS A 4 -24.50 -33.04 28.93
N LYS A 5 -25.83 -33.10 28.78
CA LYS A 5 -26.69 -31.94 28.57
C LYS A 5 -26.86 -31.22 29.92
N GLU A 6 -26.29 -30.05 30.05
CA GLU A 6 -26.76 -29.03 31.00
C GLU A 6 -27.65 -28.03 30.28
N GLU A 7 -28.96 -28.08 30.60
CA GLU A 7 -29.90 -27.03 30.27
C GLU A 7 -29.63 -25.84 31.19
N LYS A 8 -29.17 -24.71 30.61
CA LYS A 8 -29.27 -23.39 31.22
C LYS A 8 -30.12 -22.48 30.36
N SER A 9 -31.15 -21.98 30.98
CA SER A 9 -32.12 -21.04 30.46
C SER A 9 -31.47 -19.72 30.01
N GLY A 10 -31.79 -19.27 28.78
CA GLY A 10 -31.78 -17.88 28.38
C GLY A 10 -30.40 -17.35 27.93
N GLY A 11 -30.07 -17.59 26.67
CA GLY A 11 -28.96 -16.94 25.94
C GLY A 11 -28.69 -17.73 24.66
N ASP A 12 -28.72 -17.08 23.53
CA ASP A 12 -28.35 -17.71 22.25
C ASP A 12 -26.95 -18.28 22.34
N ALA A 13 -26.83 -19.61 22.22
CA ALA A 13 -25.55 -20.30 22.25
C ALA A 13 -24.87 -20.12 20.90
N THR A 14 -23.68 -19.54 20.94
CA THR A 14 -22.83 -19.40 19.74
C THR A 14 -22.07 -20.71 19.49
N TYR A 15 -22.35 -21.37 18.38
CA TYR A 15 -21.67 -22.60 17.98
C TYR A 15 -20.52 -22.29 17.02
N TYR A 16 -19.35 -22.84 17.30
CA TYR A 16 -18.18 -22.78 16.41
C TYR A 16 -18.08 -24.09 15.65
N LYS A 17 -18.16 -24.02 14.32
CA LYS A 17 -17.91 -25.17 13.47
C LYS A 17 -16.60 -24.97 12.70
N PRO A 18 -15.53 -25.69 13.05
CA PRO A 18 -14.29 -25.60 12.31
C PRO A 18 -14.48 -26.19 10.92
N THR A 19 -14.14 -25.43 9.88
CA THR A 19 -14.07 -25.93 8.51
C THR A 19 -12.61 -25.93 8.06
N LYS A 20 -12.26 -26.79 7.11
CA LYS A 20 -10.89 -26.81 6.52
C LYS A 20 -10.47 -25.48 5.90
N LYS A 21 -11.35 -24.47 5.81
CA LYS A 21 -11.14 -23.18 5.14
C LYS A 21 -11.29 -21.97 6.05
N GLY A 22 -11.56 -22.11 7.34
CA GLY A 22 -11.73 -20.99 8.26
C GLY A 22 -12.79 -21.20 9.34
N PHE A 23 -13.03 -20.19 10.17
CA PHE A 23 -14.07 -20.17 11.18
C PHE A 23 -15.26 -19.35 10.67
N VAL A 24 -16.46 -19.87 10.83
CA VAL A 24 -17.69 -19.09 10.63
C VAL A 24 -18.26 -18.79 12.03
N LEU A 25 -18.36 -17.52 12.35
CA LEU A 25 -19.04 -17.04 13.55
C LEU A 25 -20.48 -16.71 13.14
N ASP A 26 -21.43 -17.51 13.59
CA ASP A 26 -22.85 -17.21 13.41
C ASP A 26 -23.36 -16.45 14.64
N ILE A 27 -23.55 -15.15 14.47
CA ILE A 27 -24.13 -14.26 15.48
C ILE A 27 -25.52 -13.82 14.99
N GLY A 28 -26.51 -14.67 15.22
CA GLY A 28 -27.92 -14.30 15.06
C GLY A 28 -28.32 -13.91 13.64
N GLY A 29 -28.07 -14.77 12.66
CA GLY A 29 -28.76 -14.74 11.35
C GLY A 29 -28.23 -13.77 10.29
N LYS A 30 -27.10 -13.08 10.52
CA LYS A 30 -26.36 -12.37 9.47
C LYS A 30 -24.88 -12.67 9.61
N GLY A 31 -24.44 -13.80 9.01
CA GLY A 31 -23.03 -14.16 8.97
C GLY A 31 -22.22 -13.07 8.30
N GLN A 32 -21.30 -12.41 9.03
CA GLN A 32 -20.25 -11.64 8.41
C GLN A 32 -19.26 -12.61 7.78
N SER A 33 -19.20 -12.61 6.45
CA SER A 33 -18.14 -13.33 5.75
C SER A 33 -16.83 -12.60 5.93
N PHE A 34 -15.92 -13.17 6.71
CA PHE A 34 -14.53 -12.71 6.68
C PHE A 34 -13.94 -12.95 5.29
N PRO A 35 -13.04 -12.07 4.80
CA PRO A 35 -12.47 -12.17 3.47
C PRO A 35 -11.92 -13.59 3.23
N THR A 36 -12.34 -14.21 2.14
CA THR A 36 -11.91 -15.56 1.77
C THR A 36 -10.41 -15.64 1.55
N PRO A 37 -9.76 -16.78 1.81
CA PRO A 37 -8.32 -16.99 1.58
C PRO A 37 -7.83 -16.64 0.16
N GLU A 38 -8.71 -16.58 -0.83
CA GLU A 38 -8.37 -16.28 -2.22
C GLU A 38 -8.03 -14.79 -2.45
N ARG A 39 -8.74 -13.84 -1.82
CA ARG A 39 -8.39 -12.41 -1.92
C ARG A 39 -6.97 -12.15 -1.39
N ASN A 40 -6.60 -12.80 -0.30
CA ASN A 40 -5.24 -12.71 0.25
C ASN A 40 -4.16 -13.31 -0.66
N LYS A 41 -4.50 -14.22 -1.58
CA LYS A 41 -3.53 -14.86 -2.48
C LYS A 41 -2.95 -13.86 -3.49
N GLN A 42 -3.78 -13.02 -4.11
CA GLN A 42 -3.30 -12.01 -5.07
C GLN A 42 -2.46 -10.94 -4.38
N THR A 43 -2.88 -10.49 -3.21
CA THR A 43 -2.12 -9.52 -2.42
C THR A 43 -0.78 -10.09 -1.97
N ARG A 44 -0.73 -11.34 -1.50
CA ARG A 44 0.55 -12.02 -1.20
C ARG A 44 1.45 -12.14 -2.42
N LYS A 45 0.89 -12.41 -3.60
CA LYS A 45 1.64 -12.43 -4.86
C LYS A 45 2.15 -11.04 -5.24
N PHE A 46 1.33 -10.01 -5.04
CA PHE A 46 1.71 -8.63 -5.28
C PHE A 46 2.84 -8.19 -4.35
N LEU A 47 2.76 -8.48 -3.06
CA LEU A 47 3.75 -8.08 -2.07
C LEU A 47 5.08 -8.84 -2.17
N LYS A 48 5.13 -9.95 -2.92
CA LYS A 48 6.42 -10.63 -3.16
C LYS A 48 7.34 -9.79 -4.07
N PRO A 49 8.65 -9.76 -3.77
CA PRO A 49 9.37 -10.39 -2.69
C PRO A 49 9.54 -9.50 -1.44
N LEU A 50 8.87 -8.35 -1.35
CA LEU A 50 8.92 -7.46 -0.17
C LEU A 50 8.48 -8.21 1.11
N ILE A 51 7.43 -9.03 0.99
CA ILE A 51 7.05 -9.98 2.05
C ILE A 51 7.15 -11.38 1.47
N GLN A 52 8.03 -12.19 2.03
CA GLN A 52 8.23 -13.57 1.64
C GLN A 52 8.22 -14.46 2.88
N ASP A 53 7.50 -15.60 2.79
CA ASP A 53 7.37 -16.59 3.88
C ASP A 53 6.89 -15.96 5.21
N SER A 54 6.05 -14.92 5.10
CA SER A 54 5.56 -14.12 6.21
C SER A 54 6.66 -13.33 6.95
N GLU A 55 7.76 -13.02 6.30
CA GLU A 55 8.82 -12.16 6.80
C GLU A 55 9.01 -10.95 5.88
N MET A 56 9.25 -9.78 6.49
CA MET A 56 9.65 -8.58 5.73
C MET A 56 11.08 -8.76 5.19
N ASN A 57 11.22 -8.52 3.89
CA ASN A 57 12.49 -8.64 3.15
C ASN A 57 12.74 -7.35 2.35
N GLY A 58 12.81 -6.24 3.05
CA GLY A 58 13.00 -4.91 2.47
C GLY A 58 12.58 -3.81 3.43
N TYR A 59 12.45 -2.61 2.91
CA TYR A 59 12.19 -1.42 3.69
C TYR A 59 10.94 -0.67 3.21
N VAL A 60 10.27 -0.01 4.15
CA VAL A 60 9.28 1.03 3.89
C VAL A 60 10.00 2.38 4.00
N VAL A 61 9.92 3.19 2.96
CA VAL A 61 10.80 4.35 2.76
C VAL A 61 9.99 5.64 2.65
N PRO A 62 9.68 6.32 3.77
CA PRO A 62 9.15 7.68 3.72
C PRO A 62 10.25 8.69 3.37
N GLY A 63 9.86 9.84 2.85
CA GLY A 63 10.75 10.99 2.75
C GLY A 63 11.15 11.53 4.11
N SER A 64 12.34 12.12 4.19
CA SER A 64 12.85 12.75 5.41
C SER A 64 11.98 13.95 5.82
N PRO A 65 11.69 14.11 7.13
CA PRO A 65 11.03 15.31 7.65
C PRO A 65 11.94 16.55 7.67
N GLU A 66 13.25 16.37 7.48
CA GLU A 66 14.22 17.45 7.37
C GLU A 66 14.34 17.90 5.91
N GLN A 67 14.79 19.14 5.70
CA GLN A 67 15.08 19.67 4.36
C GLN A 67 16.19 18.82 3.71
N HIS A 68 15.92 18.27 2.55
CA HIS A 68 16.84 17.38 1.86
C HIS A 68 16.62 17.35 0.35
N GLY A 69 17.48 16.62 -0.34
CA GLY A 69 17.42 16.47 -1.80
C GLY A 69 17.76 17.76 -2.57
N PRO A 70 17.66 17.72 -3.90
CA PRO A 70 18.02 18.88 -4.72
C PRO A 70 17.08 20.06 -4.53
N ASP A 71 15.82 19.81 -4.19
CA ASP A 71 14.77 20.83 -4.07
C ASP A 71 14.65 21.39 -2.64
N GLN A 72 15.46 20.88 -1.68
CA GLN A 72 15.49 21.30 -0.28
C GLN A 72 14.12 21.33 0.40
N VAL A 73 13.32 20.31 0.20
CA VAL A 73 11.96 20.18 0.74
C VAL A 73 11.88 19.19 1.88
N GLN A 74 10.87 19.35 2.73
CA GLN A 74 10.53 18.42 3.81
C GLN A 74 9.38 17.53 3.37
N ALA A 75 9.41 16.25 3.76
CA ALA A 75 8.27 15.36 3.58
C ALA A 75 7.30 15.51 4.76
N LEU A 76 6.03 15.75 4.45
CA LEU A 76 4.95 15.85 5.44
C LEU A 76 4.12 14.56 5.54
N ASP A 77 4.37 13.59 4.66
CA ASP A 77 3.59 12.35 4.54
C ASP A 77 3.98 11.26 5.55
N GLY A 78 5.02 11.50 6.36
CA GLY A 78 5.58 10.50 7.29
C GLY A 78 4.57 9.92 8.28
N HIS A 79 3.54 10.68 8.67
CA HIS A 79 2.47 10.19 9.55
C HIS A 79 1.63 9.06 8.92
N LEU A 80 1.56 8.98 7.58
CA LEU A 80 0.82 7.96 6.87
C LEU A 80 1.50 6.58 6.90
N ILE A 81 2.77 6.53 7.32
CA ILE A 81 3.54 5.27 7.37
C ILE A 81 2.95 4.25 8.33
N GLY A 82 2.30 4.73 9.40
CA GLY A 82 1.62 3.88 10.37
C GLY A 82 0.55 3.02 9.73
N GLU A 83 -0.25 3.58 8.84
CA GLU A 83 -1.31 2.86 8.11
C GLU A 83 -0.71 1.80 7.19
N ILE A 84 0.36 2.15 6.46
CA ILE A 84 1.05 1.22 5.56
C ILE A 84 1.63 0.06 6.38
N CYS A 85 2.34 0.33 7.48
CA CYS A 85 2.92 -0.70 8.32
C CYS A 85 1.87 -1.60 8.97
N PHE A 86 0.74 -1.03 9.41
CA PHE A 86 -0.39 -1.79 9.94
C PHE A 86 -0.97 -2.76 8.88
N LYS A 87 -1.13 -2.28 7.64
CA LYS A 87 -1.58 -3.12 6.52
C LYS A 87 -0.60 -4.26 6.22
N LEU A 88 0.70 -3.96 6.14
CA LEU A 88 1.74 -4.97 5.90
C LEU A 88 1.81 -6.01 7.04
N GLY A 89 1.50 -5.60 8.28
CA GLY A 89 1.43 -6.47 9.45
C GLY A 89 0.42 -7.63 9.31
N ASN A 90 -0.62 -7.48 8.48
CA ASN A 90 -1.55 -8.57 8.17
C ASN A 90 -0.91 -9.70 7.35
N TYR A 91 0.23 -9.46 6.73
CA TYR A 91 0.93 -10.40 5.86
C TYR A 91 2.28 -10.85 6.41
N SER A 92 2.84 -10.13 7.39
CA SER A 92 4.14 -10.42 7.99
C SER A 92 4.00 -10.73 9.48
N LYS A 93 4.63 -11.82 9.93
CA LYS A 93 4.64 -12.29 11.32
C LYS A 93 5.87 -11.84 12.11
N LYS A 94 6.97 -11.57 11.41
CA LYS A 94 8.25 -11.19 11.99
C LYS A 94 8.62 -9.78 11.54
N GLN A 95 8.87 -8.92 12.50
CA GLN A 95 9.24 -7.54 12.24
C GLN A 95 10.65 -7.29 12.80
N LYS A 96 11.54 -6.90 11.91
CA LYS A 96 12.74 -6.14 12.23
C LYS A 96 12.39 -4.64 12.07
N SER A 97 13.33 -3.75 12.34
CA SER A 97 13.18 -2.36 11.91
C SER A 97 13.07 -2.32 10.39
N ILE A 98 11.87 -1.97 9.90
CA ILE A 98 11.54 -2.02 8.47
C ILE A 98 11.42 -0.63 7.85
N VAL A 99 11.40 0.41 8.66
CA VAL A 99 11.30 1.80 8.19
C VAL A 99 12.68 2.40 8.13
N LYS A 100 13.02 2.98 6.98
CA LYS A 100 14.22 3.80 6.75
C LYS A 100 13.83 5.04 5.97
N LEU A 101 14.34 6.19 6.39
CA LEU A 101 14.17 7.42 5.62
C LEU A 101 14.85 7.30 4.25
N ASP A 102 14.37 8.03 3.29
CA ASP A 102 14.97 8.09 1.96
C ASP A 102 16.43 8.55 2.00
N THR A 103 16.79 9.42 2.91
CA THR A 103 18.17 9.87 3.18
C THR A 103 19.05 8.73 3.76
N GLU A 104 18.47 7.82 4.55
CA GLU A 104 19.19 6.64 5.05
C GLU A 104 19.43 5.62 3.92
N ILE A 105 18.42 5.41 3.04
CA ILE A 105 18.61 4.56 1.84
C ILE A 105 19.76 5.06 0.98
N VAL A 106 19.90 6.38 0.80
CA VAL A 106 20.99 6.99 0.05
C VAL A 106 22.32 6.81 0.77
N SER A 107 22.40 7.16 2.05
CA SER A 107 23.66 7.16 2.82
C SER A 107 24.22 5.76 3.02
N GLU A 108 23.34 4.76 3.18
CA GLU A 108 23.71 3.36 3.35
C GLU A 108 23.80 2.60 2.00
N ASN A 109 23.51 3.25 0.88
CA ASN A 109 23.49 2.67 -0.47
C ASN A 109 22.62 1.41 -0.60
N LEU A 110 21.39 1.46 -0.07
CA LEU A 110 20.45 0.34 -0.03
C LEU A 110 19.51 0.29 -1.24
N PHE A 111 19.90 0.83 -2.38
CA PHE A 111 19.09 0.87 -3.60
C PHE A 111 18.82 -0.50 -4.23
N ASP A 112 19.60 -1.51 -3.91
CA ASP A 112 19.47 -2.89 -4.39
C ASP A 112 18.46 -3.74 -3.59
N GLN A 113 17.76 -3.13 -2.62
CA GLN A 113 16.80 -3.82 -1.77
C GLN A 113 15.37 -3.82 -2.34
N ASN A 114 14.47 -4.59 -1.72
CA ASN A 114 13.04 -4.38 -1.92
C ASN A 114 12.62 -3.13 -1.17
N LEU A 115 11.99 -2.18 -1.86
CA LEU A 115 11.62 -0.89 -1.29
C LEU A 115 10.13 -0.62 -1.53
N LEU A 116 9.40 -0.25 -0.49
CA LEU A 116 8.09 0.37 -0.60
C LEU A 116 8.23 1.84 -0.27
N ILE A 117 8.15 2.68 -1.30
CA ILE A 117 8.47 4.10 -1.23
C ILE A 117 7.18 4.89 -1.04
N LEU A 118 7.16 5.78 -0.06
CA LEU A 118 6.05 6.69 0.23
C LEU A 118 6.43 8.13 -0.09
N GLY A 119 5.63 8.75 -0.95
CA GLY A 119 5.79 10.15 -1.37
C GLY A 119 6.27 10.31 -2.81
N GLY A 120 5.95 11.47 -3.40
CA GLY A 120 6.31 11.83 -4.77
C GLY A 120 7.77 12.28 -4.92
N ILE A 121 8.17 12.60 -6.16
CA ILE A 121 9.55 12.98 -6.50
C ILE A 121 10.06 14.25 -5.83
N LEU A 122 9.14 15.12 -5.38
CA LEU A 122 9.49 16.36 -4.68
C LEU A 122 9.97 16.08 -3.25
N THR A 123 9.34 15.12 -2.57
CA THR A 123 9.50 14.91 -1.13
C THR A 123 10.25 13.62 -0.78
N ASN A 124 10.59 12.80 -1.78
CA ASN A 124 11.32 11.55 -1.58
C ASN A 124 12.36 11.35 -2.68
N ILE A 125 13.64 11.42 -2.30
CA ILE A 125 14.76 11.32 -3.26
C ILE A 125 14.91 9.92 -3.85
N VAL A 126 14.41 8.88 -3.19
CA VAL A 126 14.38 7.51 -3.72
C VAL A 126 13.30 7.40 -4.81
N THR A 127 12.13 8.04 -4.62
CA THR A 127 11.12 8.17 -5.68
C THR A 127 11.71 8.90 -6.88
N LYS A 128 12.39 10.03 -6.66
CA LYS A 128 13.01 10.80 -7.75
C LYS A 128 14.02 9.97 -8.53
N LYS A 129 14.87 9.20 -7.84
CA LYS A 129 15.85 8.31 -8.47
C LYS A 129 15.21 7.24 -9.35
N PHE A 130 14.09 6.68 -8.95
CA PHE A 130 13.44 5.57 -9.66
C PHE A 130 12.23 5.98 -10.51
N ASN A 131 11.95 7.28 -10.63
CA ASN A 131 10.79 7.82 -11.31
C ASN A 131 10.53 7.19 -12.69
N GLU A 132 11.55 7.15 -13.55
CA GLU A 132 11.46 6.62 -14.91
C GLU A 132 11.40 5.07 -14.99
N ASN A 133 11.53 4.38 -13.87
CA ASN A 133 11.50 2.91 -13.85
C ASN A 133 10.11 2.34 -13.55
N PHE A 134 9.21 3.15 -13.05
CA PHE A 134 7.81 2.76 -12.84
C PHE A 134 7.02 2.81 -14.15
N PRO A 135 5.90 2.07 -14.26
CA PRO A 135 4.98 2.19 -15.39
C PRO A 135 4.22 3.53 -15.43
N VAL A 136 4.48 4.40 -14.49
CA VAL A 136 3.96 5.77 -14.37
C VAL A 136 5.10 6.68 -13.96
N SER A 137 5.05 7.96 -14.31
CA SER A 137 6.10 8.91 -13.95
C SER A 137 5.54 10.28 -13.54
N PHE A 138 6.33 11.01 -12.78
CA PHE A 138 6.11 12.43 -12.51
C PHE A 138 7.06 13.24 -13.41
N PRO A 139 6.56 13.97 -14.42
CA PRO A 139 7.41 14.80 -15.28
C PRO A 139 8.20 15.82 -14.48
N GLU A 140 9.52 15.90 -14.73
CA GLU A 140 10.44 16.80 -14.00
C GLU A 140 10.59 18.19 -14.66
N GLU A 141 9.84 18.48 -15.72
CA GLU A 141 9.95 19.70 -16.50
C GLU A 141 9.42 20.93 -15.77
N ASP A 142 8.37 20.75 -14.95
CA ASP A 142 7.65 21.83 -14.30
C ASP A 142 7.69 21.71 -12.77
N PHE A 143 8.68 22.32 -12.11
CA PHE A 143 8.62 22.46 -10.64
C PHE A 143 7.34 23.18 -10.21
N PRO A 144 6.58 22.72 -9.20
CA PRO A 144 6.87 21.65 -8.24
C PRO A 144 6.31 20.27 -8.62
N TYR A 145 6.42 19.84 -9.87
CA TYR A 145 6.11 18.48 -10.36
C TYR A 145 4.65 18.06 -10.15
N ARG A 146 3.71 18.92 -10.60
CA ARG A 146 2.27 18.75 -10.36
C ARG A 146 1.56 17.93 -11.45
N LYS A 147 2.24 16.95 -12.02
CA LYS A 147 1.65 16.04 -13.00
C LYS A 147 2.01 14.61 -12.67
N LEU A 148 1.13 13.68 -13.05
CA LEU A 148 1.36 12.24 -13.08
C LEU A 148 1.00 11.75 -14.47
N GLU A 149 1.89 11.02 -15.11
CA GLU A 149 1.68 10.42 -16.43
C GLU A 149 1.62 8.90 -16.34
N THR A 150 0.71 8.33 -17.11
CA THR A 150 0.56 6.88 -17.34
C THR A 150 0.70 6.63 -18.84
N PRO A 151 0.79 5.39 -19.32
CA PRO A 151 0.80 5.09 -20.75
C PRO A 151 -0.40 5.64 -21.54
N GLY A 152 -1.53 5.88 -20.88
CA GLY A 152 -2.76 6.32 -21.52
C GLY A 152 -3.27 7.71 -21.13
N SER A 153 -2.76 8.30 -20.06
CA SER A 153 -3.37 9.49 -19.47
C SER A 153 -2.35 10.40 -18.79
N SER A 154 -2.70 11.68 -18.65
CA SER A 154 -1.96 12.65 -17.84
C SER A 154 -2.91 13.32 -16.85
N PHE A 155 -2.47 13.44 -15.60
CA PHE A 155 -3.24 13.97 -14.49
C PHE A 155 -2.52 15.16 -13.86
N SER A 156 -3.26 16.20 -13.45
CA SER A 156 -2.72 17.38 -12.78
C SER A 156 -3.48 17.78 -11.52
N ASP A 157 -4.51 17.03 -11.15
CA ASP A 157 -5.31 17.28 -9.96
C ASP A 157 -4.55 16.83 -8.70
N GLY A 158 -4.47 17.67 -7.68
CA GLY A 158 -3.75 17.41 -6.44
C GLY A 158 -4.30 16.26 -5.61
N GLU A 159 -5.53 15.80 -5.87
CA GLU A 159 -6.16 14.66 -5.21
C GLU A 159 -5.81 13.31 -5.88
N ILE A 160 -5.07 13.36 -6.98
CA ILE A 160 -4.63 12.15 -7.68
C ILE A 160 -3.47 11.51 -6.94
N GLY A 161 -3.65 10.23 -6.64
CA GLY A 161 -2.64 9.35 -6.06
C GLY A 161 -2.40 8.12 -6.92
N VAL A 162 -1.30 7.44 -6.67
CA VAL A 162 -0.88 6.24 -7.42
C VAL A 162 -0.27 5.20 -6.49
N ILE A 163 -0.59 3.94 -6.77
CA ILE A 163 0.13 2.78 -6.28
C ILE A 163 0.77 2.11 -7.49
N ALA A 164 2.07 1.91 -7.47
CA ALA A 164 2.76 1.25 -8.56
C ALA A 164 3.77 0.21 -8.06
N LYS A 165 4.11 -0.74 -8.92
CA LYS A 165 5.11 -1.78 -8.68
C LYS A 165 5.89 -2.07 -9.94
N THR A 166 7.21 -2.19 -9.79
CA THR A 166 8.09 -2.63 -10.87
C THR A 166 9.28 -3.44 -10.35
N SER A 167 10.09 -3.98 -11.26
CA SER A 167 11.36 -4.60 -10.89
C SER A 167 12.35 -3.53 -10.48
N ASN A 168 13.13 -3.81 -9.42
CA ASN A 168 14.21 -2.92 -9.03
C ASN A 168 15.27 -2.89 -10.15
N PRO A 169 15.63 -1.71 -10.72
CA PRO A 169 16.61 -1.65 -11.81
C PRO A 169 18.04 -1.96 -11.36
N VAL A 170 18.35 -1.82 -10.07
CA VAL A 170 19.68 -2.12 -9.50
C VAL A 170 19.85 -3.63 -9.27
N ASP A 171 18.81 -4.29 -8.74
CA ASP A 171 18.75 -5.75 -8.60
C ASP A 171 17.37 -6.27 -9.06
N ARG A 172 17.31 -6.86 -10.25
CA ARG A 172 16.06 -7.35 -10.85
C ARG A 172 15.37 -8.48 -10.08
N SER A 173 16.06 -9.13 -9.13
CA SER A 173 15.45 -10.10 -8.21
C SER A 173 14.56 -9.41 -7.16
N LYS A 174 14.74 -8.13 -6.96
CA LYS A 174 14.01 -7.28 -6.03
C LYS A 174 12.91 -6.49 -6.73
N LYS A 175 12.03 -5.91 -5.94
CA LYS A 175 10.92 -5.07 -6.42
C LYS A 175 10.91 -3.74 -5.69
N ILE A 176 10.51 -2.71 -6.44
CA ILE A 176 10.18 -1.41 -5.87
C ILE A 176 8.68 -1.15 -6.02
N PHE A 177 8.12 -0.59 -4.96
CA PHE A 177 6.71 -0.22 -4.87
C PHE A 177 6.65 1.28 -4.59
N LEU A 178 5.68 1.95 -5.17
CA LEU A 178 5.43 3.37 -4.99
C LEU A 178 4.01 3.58 -4.46
N ILE A 179 3.88 4.39 -3.42
CA ILE A 179 2.62 4.95 -2.94
C ILE A 179 2.84 6.46 -2.89
N ALA A 180 2.27 7.19 -3.82
CA ALA A 180 2.53 8.62 -3.97
C ALA A 180 1.30 9.37 -4.48
N GLY A 181 1.36 10.68 -4.45
CA GLY A 181 0.37 11.56 -5.06
C GLY A 181 1.01 12.79 -5.68
N ILE A 182 0.25 13.47 -6.53
CA ILE A 182 0.66 14.76 -7.09
C ILE A 182 0.84 15.79 -5.96
N GLN A 183 -0.03 15.73 -4.94
CA GLN A 183 0.09 16.48 -3.70
C GLN A 183 -0.21 15.58 -2.50
N ASN A 184 -0.10 16.12 -1.28
CA ASN A 184 -0.36 15.37 -0.04
C ASN A 184 -1.73 14.68 -0.04
N LYS A 185 -2.80 15.34 -0.52
CA LYS A 185 -4.14 14.76 -0.65
C LYS A 185 -4.13 13.50 -1.54
N GLY A 186 -3.41 13.54 -2.65
CA GLY A 186 -3.25 12.38 -3.54
C GLY A 186 -2.47 11.25 -2.87
N THR A 187 -1.40 11.57 -2.13
CA THR A 187 -0.67 10.54 -1.34
C THR A 187 -1.61 9.89 -0.31
N LYS A 188 -2.42 10.69 0.39
CA LYS A 188 -3.42 10.20 1.34
C LYS A 188 -4.45 9.28 0.69
N ALA A 189 -4.94 9.64 -0.51
CA ALA A 189 -5.85 8.80 -1.31
C ALA A 189 -5.20 7.45 -1.68
N ALA A 190 -3.93 7.48 -2.11
CA ALA A 190 -3.19 6.26 -2.44
C ALA A 190 -2.97 5.35 -1.21
N VAL A 191 -2.70 5.94 -0.03
CA VAL A 191 -2.59 5.17 1.22
C VAL A 191 -3.92 4.54 1.61
N LYS A 192 -5.04 5.26 1.50
CA LYS A 192 -6.39 4.68 1.70
C LYS A 192 -6.67 3.53 0.74
N ALA A 193 -6.36 3.71 -0.54
CA ALA A 193 -6.49 2.65 -1.54
C ALA A 193 -5.61 1.43 -1.22
N PHE A 194 -4.43 1.65 -0.64
CA PHE A 194 -3.57 0.56 -0.19
C PHE A 194 -4.15 -0.22 0.98
N GLN A 195 -5.00 0.38 1.84
CA GLN A 195 -5.73 -0.36 2.87
C GLN A 195 -6.70 -1.39 2.27
N ASP A 196 -7.25 -1.09 1.09
CA ASP A 196 -8.20 -1.95 0.36
C ASP A 196 -7.57 -2.63 -0.86
N ILE A 197 -6.24 -2.79 -0.85
CA ILE A 197 -5.47 -3.27 -2.01
C ILE A 197 -5.95 -4.65 -2.52
N GLU A 198 -6.55 -5.48 -1.66
CA GLU A 198 -7.12 -6.76 -2.04
C GLU A 198 -8.21 -6.65 -3.11
N GLN A 199 -9.01 -5.58 -3.05
CA GLN A 199 -10.08 -5.33 -4.01
C GLN A 199 -9.49 -4.87 -5.34
N ILE A 200 -8.48 -4.01 -5.29
CA ILE A 200 -7.81 -3.48 -6.49
C ILE A 200 -7.06 -4.59 -7.24
N LEU A 201 -6.47 -5.53 -6.50
CA LEU A 201 -5.65 -6.61 -7.05
C LEU A 201 -6.43 -7.85 -7.51
N GLU A 202 -7.74 -7.84 -7.54
CA GLU A 202 -8.54 -9.02 -7.93
C GLU A 202 -8.09 -9.61 -9.28
N LYS A 203 -7.71 -8.77 -10.23
CA LYS A 203 -7.27 -9.16 -11.57
C LYS A 203 -5.74 -9.15 -11.75
N TYR A 204 -4.99 -8.88 -10.69
CA TYR A 204 -3.52 -8.84 -10.78
C TYR A 204 -2.97 -10.23 -11.10
N SER A 205 -2.24 -10.33 -12.21
CA SER A 205 -1.63 -11.59 -12.64
C SER A 205 -0.18 -11.74 -12.20
N ALA A 206 0.69 -10.84 -12.61
CA ALA A 206 2.12 -10.74 -12.24
C ALA A 206 2.75 -9.54 -12.99
N GLY A 207 3.99 -9.20 -12.62
CA GLY A 207 4.78 -8.22 -13.38
C GLY A 207 4.70 -6.81 -12.83
N GLN A 208 4.77 -5.84 -13.73
CA GLN A 208 4.53 -4.44 -13.43
C GLN A 208 3.06 -4.22 -13.09
N PHE A 209 2.79 -3.16 -12.38
CA PHE A 209 1.43 -2.81 -11.99
C PHE A 209 1.37 -1.32 -11.64
N TYR A 210 0.26 -0.69 -11.97
CA TYR A 210 -0.10 0.58 -11.40
C TYR A 210 -1.62 0.70 -11.24
N THR A 211 -2.04 1.51 -10.31
CA THR A 211 -3.41 2.00 -10.19
C THR A 211 -3.39 3.46 -9.81
N VAL A 212 -4.14 4.25 -10.54
CA VAL A 212 -4.37 5.68 -10.26
C VAL A 212 -5.69 5.81 -9.53
N VAL A 213 -5.68 6.57 -8.45
CA VAL A 213 -6.86 6.83 -7.63
C VAL A 213 -7.07 8.32 -7.46
N ARG A 214 -8.31 8.74 -7.27
CA ARG A 214 -8.69 10.09 -6.88
C ARG A 214 -9.21 10.06 -5.46
N GLY A 215 -8.73 10.94 -4.61
CA GLY A 215 -9.25 11.16 -3.27
C GLY A 215 -10.64 11.80 -3.32
N LEU A 216 -11.46 11.44 -2.37
CA LEU A 216 -12.81 11.96 -2.18
C LEU A 216 -12.90 12.58 -0.79
N ASP A 217 -13.31 13.83 -0.73
CA ASP A 217 -13.70 14.55 0.47
C ASP A 217 -15.24 14.52 0.52
N LEU A 218 -15.80 13.65 1.35
CA LEU A 218 -17.23 13.36 1.38
C LEU A 218 -18.02 14.36 2.24
N ASN A 219 -17.34 15.01 3.18
CA ASN A 219 -17.95 15.91 4.15
C ASN A 219 -17.56 17.38 3.94
N SER A 220 -16.69 17.65 2.96
CA SER A 220 -16.19 18.99 2.60
C SER A 220 -15.38 19.69 3.71
N ASP A 221 -14.65 18.92 4.52
CA ASP A 221 -13.75 19.44 5.55
C ASP A 221 -12.31 19.70 5.02
N GLY A 222 -12.06 19.33 3.78
CA GLY A 222 -10.77 19.48 3.12
C GLY A 222 -9.86 18.25 3.27
N GLU A 223 -10.29 17.24 4.01
CA GLU A 223 -9.57 15.99 4.20
C GLU A 223 -10.05 14.89 3.23
N ILE A 224 -9.24 13.89 3.01
CA ILE A 224 -9.63 12.76 2.14
C ILE A 224 -10.25 11.65 3.00
N ASP A 225 -11.55 11.41 2.79
CA ASP A 225 -12.32 10.37 3.47
C ASP A 225 -12.30 9.04 2.77
N ASP A 226 -12.28 9.05 1.44
CA ASP A 226 -12.40 7.86 0.59
C ASP A 226 -11.63 8.04 -0.71
N TYR A 227 -11.65 7.06 -1.57
CA TYR A 227 -11.00 7.10 -2.88
C TYR A 227 -11.85 6.46 -3.97
N LYS A 228 -11.56 6.83 -5.21
CA LYS A 228 -12.10 6.18 -6.42
C LYS A 228 -10.95 5.75 -7.32
N VAL A 229 -10.96 4.49 -7.76
CA VAL A 229 -10.03 4.01 -8.80
C VAL A 229 -10.40 4.66 -10.13
N ILE A 230 -9.42 5.25 -10.79
CA ILE A 230 -9.56 5.95 -12.07
C ILE A 230 -9.01 5.08 -13.20
N GLU A 231 -7.82 4.52 -13.01
CA GLU A 231 -7.13 3.74 -14.03
C GLU A 231 -6.32 2.64 -13.36
N THR A 232 -6.19 1.50 -14.02
CA THR A 232 -5.33 0.39 -13.58
C THR A 232 -4.69 -0.26 -14.80
N GLY A 233 -3.39 -0.57 -14.73
CA GLY A 233 -2.63 -1.19 -15.79
C GLY A 233 -1.33 -1.85 -15.31
N GLY A 234 -0.55 -2.38 -16.28
CA GLY A 234 0.75 -3.04 -16.02
C GLY A 234 0.89 -4.37 -16.72
#